data_5ad41ae4d27a8da26005e7847641c73a
#
_entry.id   5ad41ae4d27a8da26005e7847641c73a
#
_cell.length_a   1.000
_cell.length_b   1.000
_cell.length_c   1.000
_cell.angle_alpha   90.00
_cell.angle_beta   90.00
_cell.angle_gamma   90.00
#
_symmetry.space_group_name_H-M   'P 1'
#
loop_
_entity.id
_entity.type
_entity.pdbx_description
1 polymer ?
#
loop_
_entity_poly.entity_id
_entity_poly.type
_entity_poly.pdbx_seq_one_letter_code
_entity_poly.pdbx_strand_id
1 'polypeptide(L)'
;MKWMIASDLHGSAYYCRKMLEALEREGADRLFLLGDLLYHGPRNDLPREYAPKEVIPLLNGKKEKLLCVRGNCDAEVDQMVLEFPVLADYAVLPVGQRLIYATHGHIYHVKNLPPLAPGDVLLHGHTHVSAWTEFGQGNLYLNPGSVSIPKENSPHSYMTLEGNTMQWKELESSAVFHELTL
;
A
#
# COMPACT_ATOMS: atom_id res chain seq x y z
N MET A 1 5.72 -13.15 -11.48
CA MET A 1 5.39 -11.71 -11.38
C MET A 1 5.65 -11.29 -9.95
N LYS A 2 6.47 -10.26 -9.76
CA LYS A 2 6.77 -9.68 -8.46
C LYS A 2 5.98 -8.38 -8.26
N TRP A 3 5.28 -8.27 -7.16
CA TRP A 3 4.55 -7.09 -6.76
C TRP A 3 5.30 -6.36 -5.65
N MET A 4 5.37 -5.04 -5.74
CA MET A 4 5.63 -4.17 -4.61
C MET A 4 4.29 -3.60 -4.13
N ILE A 5 4.09 -3.49 -2.83
CA ILE A 5 2.84 -3.02 -2.21
C ILE A 5 3.21 -1.92 -1.22
N ALA A 6 2.60 -0.75 -1.38
CA ALA A 6 2.88 0.42 -0.56
C ALA A 6 1.59 1.18 -0.23
N SER A 7 1.59 1.98 0.83
CA SER A 7 0.42 2.71 1.29
C SER A 7 0.79 4.04 1.94
N ASP A 8 -0.18 4.95 2.01
CA ASP A 8 -0.14 6.12 2.87
C ASP A 8 1.06 7.03 2.57
N LEU A 9 1.12 7.50 1.29
CA LEU A 9 2.16 8.41 0.78
C LEU A 9 1.93 9.86 1.20
N HIS A 10 0.65 10.28 1.29
CA HIS A 10 0.22 11.57 1.81
C HIS A 10 0.92 12.79 1.21
N GLY A 11 1.22 12.76 -0.09
CA GLY A 11 1.77 13.92 -0.81
C GLY A 11 3.24 14.20 -0.58
N SER A 12 4.00 13.31 0.05
CA SER A 12 5.44 13.44 0.22
C SER A 12 6.19 13.18 -1.07
N ALA A 13 6.81 14.19 -1.64
CA ALA A 13 7.67 14.04 -2.81
C ALA A 13 8.97 13.27 -2.47
N TYR A 14 9.51 13.49 -1.27
CA TYR A 14 10.69 12.74 -0.80
C TYR A 14 10.42 11.23 -0.77
N TYR A 15 9.38 10.81 -0.07
CA TYR A 15 9.07 9.39 0.07
C TYR A 15 8.50 8.78 -1.22
N CYS A 16 7.86 9.57 -2.09
CA CYS A 16 7.49 9.13 -3.43
C CYS A 16 8.72 8.73 -4.25
N ARG A 17 9.76 9.55 -4.27
CA ARG A 17 11.03 9.21 -4.95
C ARG A 17 11.66 7.95 -4.35
N LYS A 18 11.72 7.84 -3.01
CA LYS A 18 12.26 6.65 -2.33
C LYS A 18 11.47 5.38 -2.65
N MET A 19 10.15 5.48 -2.71
CA MET A 19 9.28 4.36 -3.11
C MET A 19 9.53 3.92 -4.55
N LEU A 20 9.69 4.86 -5.47
CA LEU A 20 10.00 4.54 -6.87
C LEU A 20 11.43 4.01 -7.05
N GLU A 21 12.41 4.50 -6.29
CA GLU A 21 13.75 3.92 -6.22
C GLU A 21 13.71 2.46 -5.72
N ALA A 22 12.88 2.19 -4.68
CA ALA A 22 12.68 0.83 -4.17
C ALA A 22 12.00 -0.07 -5.22
N LEU A 23 11.01 0.43 -5.96
CA LEU A 23 10.36 -0.31 -7.05
C LEU A 23 11.38 -0.80 -8.11
N GLU A 24 12.30 0.08 -8.52
CA GLU A 24 13.35 -0.28 -9.49
C GLU A 24 14.38 -1.23 -8.86
N ARG A 25 14.79 -0.99 -7.62
CA ARG A 25 15.75 -1.83 -6.89
C ARG A 25 15.24 -3.26 -6.66
N GLU A 26 13.93 -3.40 -6.39
CA GLU A 26 13.27 -4.71 -6.28
C GLU A 26 13.09 -5.42 -7.62
N GLY A 27 13.21 -4.71 -8.73
CA GLY A 27 12.86 -5.24 -10.05
C GLY A 27 11.39 -5.68 -10.12
N ALA A 28 10.51 -5.01 -9.36
CA ALA A 28 9.11 -5.41 -9.31
C ALA A 28 8.39 -5.07 -10.62
N ASP A 29 7.54 -5.98 -11.06
CA ASP A 29 6.77 -5.85 -12.29
C ASP A 29 5.64 -4.82 -12.12
N ARG A 30 5.06 -4.73 -10.93
CA ARG A 30 3.92 -3.87 -10.58
C ARG A 30 4.10 -3.26 -9.20
N LEU A 31 3.56 -2.05 -9.02
CA LEU A 31 3.39 -1.38 -7.73
C LEU A 31 1.90 -1.26 -7.42
N PHE A 32 1.49 -1.85 -6.31
CA PHE A 32 0.13 -1.76 -5.81
C PHE A 32 0.07 -0.73 -4.67
N LEU A 33 -0.63 0.37 -4.91
CA LEU A 33 -0.84 1.44 -3.95
C LEU A 33 -2.16 1.22 -3.20
N LEU A 34 -2.13 1.22 -1.89
CA LEU A 34 -3.32 1.00 -1.07
C LEU A 34 -4.01 2.31 -0.65
N GLY A 35 -3.80 3.40 -1.41
CA GLY A 35 -4.48 4.68 -1.23
C GLY A 35 -3.74 5.71 -0.40
N ASP A 36 -4.40 6.85 -0.18
CA ASP A 36 -3.90 8.05 0.50
C ASP A 36 -2.64 8.62 -0.17
N LEU A 37 -2.80 9.03 -1.46
CA LEU A 37 -1.67 9.38 -2.32
C LEU A 37 -1.23 10.83 -2.18
N LEU A 38 -2.13 11.81 -2.31
CA LEU A 38 -1.77 13.22 -2.48
C LEU A 38 -2.04 14.09 -1.26
N TYR A 39 -3.14 13.87 -0.56
CA TYR A 39 -3.54 14.69 0.58
C TYR A 39 -3.01 14.12 1.90
N HIS A 40 -2.43 14.99 2.73
CA HIS A 40 -1.85 14.57 4.03
C HIS A 40 -2.91 14.12 5.05
N GLY A 41 -4.18 14.53 4.87
CA GLY A 41 -5.25 14.28 5.83
C GLY A 41 -5.22 15.27 7.02
N PRO A 42 -6.39 15.69 7.55
CA PRO A 42 -6.47 16.77 8.53
C PRO A 42 -5.96 16.39 9.93
N ARG A 43 -5.71 15.10 10.17
CA ARG A 43 -5.26 14.57 11.47
C ARG A 43 -3.77 14.25 11.51
N ASN A 44 -3.07 14.36 10.40
CA ASN A 44 -1.64 14.05 10.30
C ASN A 44 -0.83 15.35 10.19
N ASP A 45 0.38 15.34 10.73
CA ASP A 45 1.36 16.36 10.42
C ASP A 45 1.79 16.25 8.94
N LEU A 46 2.33 17.33 8.39
CA LEU A 46 2.85 17.32 7.03
C LEU A 46 4.05 16.37 6.94
N PRO A 47 4.06 15.43 6.01
CA PRO A 47 5.21 14.57 5.80
C PRO A 47 6.39 15.37 5.23
N ARG A 48 7.58 14.77 5.31
CA ARG A 48 8.78 15.36 4.71
C ARG A 48 8.56 15.70 3.24
N GLU A 49 8.91 16.92 2.86
CA GLU A 49 8.73 17.44 1.49
C GLU A 49 7.28 17.21 0.99
N TYR A 50 6.31 17.70 1.75
CA TYR A 50 4.92 17.71 1.29
C TYR A 50 4.78 18.59 0.06
N ALA A 51 4.68 17.98 -1.10
CA ALA A 51 4.59 18.62 -2.40
C ALA A 51 3.75 17.78 -3.38
N PRO A 52 2.42 17.71 -3.23
CA PRO A 52 1.55 16.90 -4.09
C PRO A 52 1.74 17.18 -5.58
N LYS A 53 2.01 18.44 -5.95
CA LYS A 53 2.27 18.83 -7.35
C LYS A 53 3.53 18.18 -7.93
N GLU A 54 4.49 17.77 -7.10
CA GLU A 54 5.67 17.03 -7.54
C GLU A 54 5.39 15.52 -7.57
N VAL A 55 4.53 15.01 -6.67
CA VAL A 55 4.13 13.59 -6.62
C VAL A 55 3.38 13.17 -7.89
N ILE A 56 2.50 14.04 -8.41
CA ILE A 56 1.68 13.76 -9.60
C ILE A 56 2.54 13.30 -10.79
N PRO A 57 3.51 14.06 -11.30
CA PRO A 57 4.32 13.63 -12.44
C PRO A 57 5.20 12.41 -12.12
N LEU A 58 5.65 12.24 -10.89
CA LEU A 58 6.41 11.06 -10.47
C LEU A 58 5.58 9.78 -10.62
N LEU A 59 4.34 9.76 -10.12
CA LEU A 59 3.44 8.63 -10.25
C LEU A 59 2.98 8.43 -11.70
N ASN A 60 2.58 9.49 -12.40
CA ASN A 60 2.16 9.40 -13.80
C ASN A 60 3.25 8.84 -14.71
N GLY A 61 4.53 9.13 -14.41
CA GLY A 61 5.68 8.55 -15.11
C GLY A 61 5.82 7.02 -14.97
N LYS A 62 5.06 6.40 -14.06
CA LYS A 62 5.05 4.94 -13.80
C LYS A 62 3.66 4.32 -13.97
N LYS A 63 2.69 5.05 -14.51
CA LYS A 63 1.27 4.66 -14.59
C LYS A 63 1.01 3.25 -15.11
N GLU A 64 1.82 2.76 -16.05
CA GLU A 64 1.67 1.43 -16.63
C GLU A 64 2.02 0.30 -15.65
N LYS A 65 2.78 0.60 -14.58
CA LYS A 65 3.12 -0.33 -13.52
C LYS A 65 2.17 -0.24 -12.32
N LEU A 66 1.32 0.79 -12.23
CA LEU A 66 0.54 1.10 -11.04
C LEU A 66 -0.84 0.44 -11.05
N LEU A 67 -1.19 -0.15 -9.91
CA LEU A 67 -2.58 -0.40 -9.50
C LEU A 67 -2.83 0.38 -8.22
N CYS A 68 -4.08 0.82 -8.00
CA CYS A 68 -4.43 1.57 -6.82
C CYS A 68 -5.84 1.24 -6.33
N VAL A 69 -6.02 1.22 -5.02
CA VAL A 69 -7.33 1.29 -4.38
C VAL A 69 -7.47 2.63 -3.65
N ARG A 70 -8.71 3.10 -3.52
CA ARG A 70 -9.04 4.40 -2.95
C ARG A 70 -8.79 4.46 -1.46
N GLY A 71 -8.02 5.44 -1.02
CA GLY A 71 -7.91 5.84 0.38
C GLY A 71 -9.00 6.82 0.82
N ASN A 72 -9.08 7.10 2.12
CA ASN A 72 -10.04 8.08 2.63
C ASN A 72 -9.65 9.54 2.30
N CYS A 73 -8.40 9.76 1.94
CA CYS A 73 -7.91 11.07 1.51
C CYS A 73 -7.92 11.24 -0.02
N ASP A 74 -8.22 10.18 -0.78
CA ASP A 74 -8.28 10.24 -2.25
C ASP A 74 -9.68 10.66 -2.72
N ALA A 75 -9.72 11.63 -3.61
CA ALA A 75 -10.96 12.24 -4.09
C ALA A 75 -11.03 12.24 -5.63
N GLU A 76 -12.20 12.57 -6.16
CA GLU A 76 -12.42 12.68 -7.60
C GLU A 76 -11.48 13.71 -8.26
N VAL A 77 -11.05 14.75 -7.51
CA VAL A 77 -10.09 15.73 -8.02
C VAL A 77 -8.69 15.13 -8.23
N ASP A 78 -8.33 14.10 -7.45
CA ASP A 78 -7.03 13.42 -7.62
C ASP A 78 -7.05 12.58 -8.90
N GLN A 79 -8.20 11.95 -9.23
CA GLN A 79 -8.36 11.25 -10.51
C GLN A 79 -8.26 12.17 -11.73
N MET A 80 -8.52 13.48 -11.59
CA MET A 80 -8.37 14.44 -12.69
C MET A 80 -6.91 14.70 -13.07
N VAL A 81 -5.97 14.42 -12.17
CA VAL A 81 -4.53 14.71 -12.35
C VAL A 81 -3.66 13.46 -12.36
N LEU A 82 -4.16 12.32 -11.86
CA LEU A 82 -3.48 11.04 -11.90
C LEU A 82 -3.98 10.24 -13.12
N GLU A 83 -3.04 9.77 -13.94
CA GLU A 83 -3.31 9.10 -15.23
C GLU A 83 -3.49 7.58 -15.11
N PHE A 84 -3.82 7.08 -13.93
CA PHE A 84 -4.17 5.70 -13.62
C PHE A 84 -5.36 5.67 -12.66
N PRO A 85 -6.19 4.60 -12.64
CA PRO A 85 -7.35 4.52 -11.76
C PRO A 85 -6.97 4.56 -10.28
N VAL A 86 -7.61 5.46 -9.49
CA VAL A 86 -7.36 5.62 -8.05
C VAL A 86 -8.61 5.50 -7.19
N LEU A 87 -9.79 5.32 -7.77
CA LEU A 87 -11.08 5.36 -7.07
C LEU A 87 -11.73 3.97 -6.86
N ALA A 88 -10.99 2.88 -7.06
CA ALA A 88 -11.50 1.54 -6.79
C ALA A 88 -11.56 1.28 -5.27
N ASP A 89 -12.72 0.94 -4.73
CA ASP A 89 -12.88 0.71 -3.28
C ASP A 89 -12.09 -0.52 -2.79
N TYR A 90 -11.89 -1.50 -3.67
CA TYR A 90 -11.10 -2.70 -3.40
C TYR A 90 -10.58 -3.33 -4.70
N ALA A 91 -9.63 -4.23 -4.54
CA ALA A 91 -9.18 -5.14 -5.58
C ALA A 91 -9.00 -6.55 -5.01
N VAL A 92 -9.08 -7.56 -5.87
CA VAL A 92 -8.88 -8.96 -5.47
C VAL A 92 -7.75 -9.55 -6.28
N LEU A 93 -6.75 -10.11 -5.59
CA LEU A 93 -5.60 -10.78 -6.19
C LEU A 93 -5.62 -12.27 -5.82
N PRO A 94 -5.64 -13.18 -6.80
CA PRO A 94 -5.49 -14.61 -6.52
C PRO A 94 -4.02 -14.95 -6.24
N VAL A 95 -3.76 -15.67 -5.15
CA VAL A 95 -2.42 -16.19 -4.79
C VAL A 95 -2.55 -17.64 -4.32
N GLY A 96 -2.09 -18.57 -5.14
CA GLY A 96 -2.31 -19.99 -4.90
C GLY A 96 -3.80 -20.33 -4.85
N GLN A 97 -4.26 -20.85 -3.70
CA GLN A 97 -5.69 -21.16 -3.47
C GLN A 97 -6.41 -20.08 -2.63
N ARG A 98 -5.74 -18.99 -2.30
CA ARG A 98 -6.27 -17.89 -1.48
C ARG A 98 -6.59 -16.68 -2.33
N LEU A 99 -7.54 -15.87 -1.88
CA LEU A 99 -7.76 -14.53 -2.40
C LEU A 99 -7.20 -13.49 -1.43
N ILE A 100 -6.49 -12.51 -1.97
CA ILE A 100 -6.12 -11.30 -1.24
C ILE A 100 -7.14 -10.23 -1.56
N TYR A 101 -7.94 -9.82 -0.57
CA TYR A 101 -8.77 -8.64 -0.64
C TYR A 101 -7.95 -7.43 -0.23
N ALA A 102 -7.55 -6.64 -1.20
CA ALA A 102 -6.79 -5.42 -1.01
C ALA A 102 -7.75 -4.22 -0.97
N THR A 103 -7.65 -3.44 0.08
CA THR A 103 -8.44 -2.23 0.30
C THR A 103 -7.56 -1.19 0.99
N HIS A 104 -8.06 0.02 1.23
CA HIS A 104 -7.31 0.97 2.05
C HIS A 104 -7.43 0.69 3.56
N GLY A 105 -8.58 0.26 4.04
CA GLY A 105 -8.80 -0.02 5.46
C GLY A 105 -9.77 0.93 6.17
N HIS A 106 -10.26 1.97 5.52
CA HIS A 106 -11.22 2.91 6.11
C HIS A 106 -12.68 2.43 6.02
N ILE A 107 -12.99 1.55 5.06
CA ILE A 107 -14.30 0.90 4.89
C ILE A 107 -14.21 -0.55 5.35
N TYR A 108 -13.39 -1.35 4.64
CA TYR A 108 -13.19 -2.76 4.97
C TYR A 108 -11.91 -2.93 5.80
N HIS A 109 -12.05 -3.51 6.98
CA HIS A 109 -10.98 -3.76 7.95
C HIS A 109 -11.41 -4.91 8.86
N VAL A 110 -10.57 -5.34 9.81
CA VAL A 110 -10.84 -6.50 10.68
C VAL A 110 -12.14 -6.46 11.52
N LYS A 111 -12.75 -5.27 11.68
CA LYS A 111 -14.06 -5.11 12.36
C LYS A 111 -15.23 -4.94 11.39
N ASN A 112 -14.96 -4.79 10.10
CA ASN A 112 -15.95 -4.68 9.03
C ASN A 112 -15.40 -5.41 7.80
N LEU A 113 -15.52 -6.73 7.81
CA LEU A 113 -14.89 -7.58 6.80
C LEU A 113 -15.61 -7.54 5.45
N PRO A 114 -14.87 -7.59 4.33
CA PRO A 114 -15.45 -8.02 3.06
C PRO A 114 -15.81 -9.51 3.13
N PRO A 115 -16.48 -10.07 2.12
CA PRO A 115 -16.87 -11.48 2.12
C PRO A 115 -15.65 -12.40 1.89
N LEU A 116 -14.86 -12.62 2.96
CA LEU A 116 -13.70 -13.52 2.96
C LEU A 116 -14.11 -14.96 3.18
N ALA A 117 -13.55 -15.88 2.40
CA ALA A 117 -13.58 -17.29 2.72
C ALA A 117 -12.53 -17.64 3.79
N PRO A 118 -12.65 -18.79 4.47
CA PRO A 118 -11.59 -19.29 5.36
C PRO A 118 -10.24 -19.35 4.64
N GLY A 119 -9.21 -18.81 5.30
CA GLY A 119 -7.87 -18.76 4.75
C GLY A 119 -7.56 -17.58 3.81
N ASP A 120 -8.54 -16.78 3.39
CA ASP A 120 -8.30 -15.58 2.59
C ASP A 120 -7.55 -14.50 3.37
N VAL A 121 -6.99 -13.56 2.64
CA VAL A 121 -6.15 -12.48 3.17
C VAL A 121 -6.86 -11.14 3.04
N LEU A 122 -6.90 -10.37 4.11
CA LEU A 122 -7.26 -8.95 4.11
C LEU A 122 -5.97 -8.13 4.10
N LEU A 123 -5.75 -7.38 3.04
CA LEU A 123 -4.59 -6.49 2.89
C LEU A 123 -5.06 -5.04 2.90
N HIS A 124 -4.58 -4.22 3.83
CA HIS A 124 -4.90 -2.80 3.84
C HIS A 124 -3.85 -1.93 4.54
N GLY A 125 -3.84 -0.62 4.25
CA GLY A 125 -3.03 0.42 4.87
C GLY A 125 -3.76 1.15 6.00
N HIS A 126 -3.91 2.46 5.88
CA HIS A 126 -4.72 3.35 6.71
C HIS A 126 -4.26 3.54 8.17
N THR A 127 -3.84 2.48 8.84
CA THR A 127 -3.38 2.57 10.23
C THR A 127 -1.97 3.14 10.35
N HIS A 128 -1.19 3.11 9.26
CA HIS A 128 0.23 3.45 9.19
C HIS A 128 1.12 2.54 10.06
N VAL A 129 0.61 1.37 10.44
CA VAL A 129 1.31 0.39 11.29
C VAL A 129 1.48 -0.90 10.50
N SER A 130 2.72 -1.36 10.36
CA SER A 130 3.00 -2.65 9.71
C SER A 130 2.38 -3.80 10.52
N ALA A 131 1.69 -4.73 9.85
CA ALA A 131 0.99 -5.81 10.53
C ALA A 131 0.96 -7.11 9.71
N TRP A 132 0.94 -8.23 10.45
CA TRP A 132 0.81 -9.61 9.95
C TRP A 132 0.12 -10.47 11.03
N THR A 133 -1.19 -10.42 11.07
CA THR A 133 -1.97 -11.01 12.16
C THR A 133 -2.97 -12.04 11.64
N GLU A 134 -2.98 -13.21 12.23
CA GLU A 134 -4.02 -14.22 11.97
C GLU A 134 -5.32 -13.86 12.69
N PHE A 135 -6.45 -14.08 12.03
CA PHE A 135 -7.78 -13.93 12.63
C PHE A 135 -8.79 -14.91 12.02
N GLY A 136 -9.95 -15.02 12.67
CA GLY A 136 -11.07 -15.81 12.16
C GLY A 136 -10.72 -17.30 11.96
N GLN A 137 -10.89 -17.80 10.75
CA GLN A 137 -10.68 -19.20 10.38
C GLN A 137 -9.43 -19.35 9.48
N GLY A 138 -8.26 -18.99 10.02
CA GLY A 138 -6.99 -19.00 9.29
C GLY A 138 -6.85 -17.86 8.29
N ASN A 139 -7.66 -16.82 8.41
CA ASN A 139 -7.54 -15.59 7.65
C ASN A 139 -6.35 -14.78 8.14
N LEU A 140 -5.75 -13.99 7.26
CA LEU A 140 -4.63 -13.12 7.59
C LEU A 140 -5.00 -11.65 7.36
N TYR A 141 -4.65 -10.79 8.31
CA TYR A 141 -4.60 -9.36 8.14
C TYR A 141 -3.16 -8.92 7.90
N LEU A 142 -2.90 -8.27 6.77
CA LEU A 142 -1.58 -7.79 6.37
C LEU A 142 -1.64 -6.29 6.10
N ASN A 143 -0.58 -5.57 6.52
CA ASN A 143 -0.46 -4.13 6.32
C ASN A 143 0.99 -3.75 6.01
N PRO A 144 1.28 -3.02 4.92
CA PRO A 144 2.62 -2.57 4.60
C PRO A 144 3.17 -1.49 5.56
N GLY A 145 2.34 -0.89 6.40
CA GLY A 145 2.67 0.34 7.10
C GLY A 145 2.46 1.57 6.22
N SER A 146 3.17 2.65 6.51
CA SER A 146 3.18 3.87 5.69
C SER A 146 4.57 4.15 5.14
N VAL A 147 4.64 4.56 3.87
CA VAL A 147 5.91 4.99 3.28
C VAL A 147 6.36 6.34 3.82
N SER A 148 5.45 7.22 4.25
CA SER A 148 5.77 8.61 4.59
C SER A 148 5.59 9.01 6.05
N ILE A 149 4.56 8.50 6.72
CA ILE A 149 4.19 8.86 8.11
C ILE A 149 3.85 7.62 8.95
N PRO A 150 4.81 6.69 9.16
CA PRO A 150 4.58 5.51 9.97
C PRO A 150 4.22 5.87 11.41
N LYS A 151 3.48 4.99 12.07
CA LYS A 151 3.02 5.15 13.47
C LYS A 151 3.49 3.97 14.32
N GLU A 152 3.37 4.10 15.65
CA GLU A 152 3.63 3.05 16.64
C GLU A 152 5.00 2.37 16.47
N ASN A 153 6.03 3.17 16.18
CA ASN A 153 7.42 2.71 15.93
C ASN A 153 7.58 1.79 14.70
N SER A 154 6.58 1.74 13.80
CA SER A 154 6.78 1.09 12.51
C SER A 154 7.81 1.85 11.67
N PRO A 155 8.66 1.17 10.91
CA PRO A 155 9.57 1.84 9.98
C PRO A 155 8.80 2.43 8.78
N HIS A 156 9.42 3.35 8.04
CA HIS A 156 9.02 3.64 6.67
C HIS A 156 9.17 2.35 5.85
N SER A 157 8.08 1.82 5.31
CA SER A 157 8.07 0.44 4.82
C SER A 157 7.17 0.23 3.61
N TYR A 158 7.42 -0.89 2.97
CA TYR A 158 6.61 -1.48 1.90
C TYR A 158 6.65 -3.00 2.04
N MET A 159 5.82 -3.67 1.23
CA MET A 159 5.86 -5.13 1.11
C MET A 159 6.23 -5.53 -0.31
N THR A 160 6.73 -6.76 -0.45
CA THR A 160 6.81 -7.44 -1.75
C THR A 160 6.01 -8.74 -1.70
N LEU A 161 5.44 -9.13 -2.85
CA LEU A 161 4.83 -10.44 -3.06
C LEU A 161 5.46 -11.07 -4.29
N GLU A 162 6.09 -12.23 -4.12
CA GLU A 162 6.63 -13.02 -5.20
C GLU A 162 6.26 -14.50 -5.03
N GLY A 163 5.55 -15.08 -6.01
CA GLY A 163 4.90 -16.37 -5.83
C GLY A 163 3.85 -16.31 -4.72
N ASN A 164 4.12 -16.96 -3.60
CA ASN A 164 3.30 -16.94 -2.38
C ASN A 164 4.07 -16.36 -1.16
N THR A 165 5.27 -15.80 -1.38
CA THR A 165 6.07 -15.20 -0.30
C THR A 165 5.81 -13.71 -0.21
N MET A 166 5.43 -13.26 0.99
CA MET A 166 5.27 -11.85 1.36
C MET A 166 6.44 -11.42 2.23
N GLN A 167 7.08 -10.29 1.91
CA GLN A 167 8.14 -9.71 2.73
C GLN A 167 7.83 -8.27 3.09
N TRP A 168 8.05 -7.87 4.34
CA TRP A 168 8.03 -6.48 4.80
C TRP A 168 9.44 -5.94 4.83
N LYS A 169 9.64 -4.78 4.21
CA LYS A 169 10.95 -4.19 4.01
C LYS A 169 10.99 -2.73 4.41
N GLU A 170 12.10 -2.31 4.99
CA GLU A 170 12.39 -0.89 5.19
C GLU A 170 12.57 -0.19 3.84
N LEU A 171 12.01 1.01 3.72
CA LEU A 171 11.93 1.75 2.46
C LEU A 171 13.30 2.13 1.88
N GLU A 172 14.22 2.58 2.72
CA GLU A 172 15.52 3.08 2.27
C GLU A 172 16.56 1.96 2.14
N SER A 173 16.64 1.07 3.13
CA SER A 173 17.64 0.01 3.18
C SER A 173 17.26 -1.25 2.41
N SER A 174 15.95 -1.47 2.17
CA SER A 174 15.37 -2.75 1.71
C SER A 174 15.61 -3.94 2.65
N ALA A 175 16.02 -3.68 3.89
CA ALA A 175 16.17 -4.72 4.89
C ALA A 175 14.82 -5.39 5.16
N VAL A 176 14.77 -6.71 5.04
CA VAL A 176 13.59 -7.52 5.39
C VAL A 176 13.49 -7.58 6.91
N PHE A 177 12.37 -7.13 7.46
CA PHE A 177 12.11 -7.22 8.90
C PHE A 177 11.01 -8.21 9.25
N HIS A 178 10.24 -8.67 8.27
CA HIS A 178 9.30 -9.78 8.42
C HIS A 178 9.08 -10.51 7.09
N GLU A 179 8.85 -11.82 7.16
CA GLU A 179 8.54 -12.67 6.01
C GLU A 179 7.43 -13.66 6.37
N LEU A 180 6.54 -13.92 5.42
CA LEU A 180 5.42 -14.84 5.55
C LEU A 180 5.19 -15.57 4.23
N THR A 181 4.89 -16.86 4.28
CA THR A 181 4.41 -17.64 3.13
C THR A 181 2.90 -17.87 3.24
N LEU A 182 2.15 -17.52 2.17
CA LEU A 182 0.69 -17.66 2.09
C LEU A 182 0.26 -19.10 1.78
#